data_26f4dfa868aa5f1d630a4b7eb3d23a6f
#
_entry.id   26f4dfa868aa5f1d630a4b7eb3d23a6f
#
_cell.length_a   1.000
_cell.length_b   1.000
_cell.length_c   1.000
_cell.angle_alpha   90.00
_cell.angle_beta   90.00
_cell.angle_gamma   90.00
#
_symmetry.space_group_name_H-M   'P 1'
#
loop_
_entity.id
_entity.type
_entity.pdbx_description
1 polymer ?
#
loop_
_entity_poly.entity_id
_entity_poly.type
_entity_poly.pdbx_seq_one_letter_code
_entity_poly.pdbx_strand_id
1 'polypeptide(L)'
;MAGFNIKHWFADGAFRTIIRNSAWLGSSNVVSALLGLLALSCAGKGMTPAMFGVLVIVQSYAKSISDFIKFQTWQLVVQYGTPALTNNNPQQFRNVVSFSFSLDIVSGAVAIVGGIALLPFLSHSLGLDDQSFWLAALYCTLIPSMASSTPTGILRAVDRFDLIAVQQATKPFLRAAGSVVAWYFDFGFAGFVIAWYVSNLVGGTMYWWFAARELRRRNIHNAFKLNLFESARYIKGAWSFVWSTNIAHSIWSARNSCSTVLVGIVLGPAAA
;
A
#
# COMPACT_ATOMS: atom_id res chain seq x y z
N MET A 1 10.05 -10.46 -44.49
CA MET A 1 9.34 -9.60 -43.52
C MET A 1 8.13 -10.38 -43.04
N ALA A 2 8.22 -10.98 -41.85
CA ALA A 2 7.10 -11.71 -41.23
C ALA A 2 6.06 -10.70 -40.81
N GLY A 3 4.89 -10.71 -41.45
CA GLY A 3 3.77 -9.81 -41.07
C GLY A 3 3.36 -10.07 -39.65
N PHE A 4 3.42 -9.04 -38.83
CA PHE A 4 2.98 -9.04 -37.42
C PHE A 4 1.46 -9.22 -37.39
N ASN A 5 1.00 -10.46 -37.23
CA ASN A 5 -0.43 -10.79 -37.25
C ASN A 5 -1.04 -10.59 -35.87
N ILE A 6 -1.44 -9.34 -35.60
CA ILE A 6 -2.03 -8.90 -34.35
C ILE A 6 -3.27 -9.74 -33.96
N LYS A 7 -4.01 -10.29 -34.95
CA LYS A 7 -5.21 -11.11 -34.69
C LYS A 7 -4.88 -12.42 -33.95
N HIS A 8 -3.68 -12.97 -34.13
CA HIS A 8 -3.26 -14.20 -33.43
C HIS A 8 -3.03 -13.97 -31.93
N TRP A 9 -2.61 -12.75 -31.53
CA TRP A 9 -2.38 -12.37 -30.15
C TRP A 9 -3.70 -12.23 -29.36
N PHE A 10 -4.77 -11.76 -30.00
CA PHE A 10 -6.09 -11.67 -29.36
C PHE A 10 -6.77 -13.04 -29.21
N ALA A 11 -6.35 -14.05 -29.96
CA ALA A 11 -6.81 -15.44 -29.81
C ALA A 11 -6.11 -16.16 -28.64
N ASP A 12 -4.96 -15.64 -28.21
CA ASP A 12 -4.16 -16.23 -27.13
C ASP A 12 -4.81 -15.89 -25.76
N GLY A 13 -5.24 -16.92 -25.03
CA GLY A 13 -5.91 -16.75 -23.72
C GLY A 13 -5.08 -15.97 -22.72
N ALA A 14 -3.74 -16.08 -22.79
CA ALA A 14 -2.80 -15.33 -21.96
C ALA A 14 -2.86 -13.83 -22.25
N PHE A 15 -2.87 -13.41 -23.51
CA PHE A 15 -2.94 -12.00 -23.91
C PHE A 15 -4.26 -11.34 -23.46
N ARG A 16 -5.39 -12.04 -23.64
CA ARG A 16 -6.70 -11.58 -23.15
C ARG A 16 -6.72 -11.38 -21.64
N THR A 17 -6.08 -12.28 -20.91
CA THR A 17 -5.96 -12.18 -19.43
C THR A 17 -5.11 -10.97 -19.04
N ILE A 18 -3.98 -10.73 -19.72
CA ILE A 18 -3.12 -9.56 -19.47
C ILE A 18 -3.90 -8.26 -19.72
N ILE A 19 -4.58 -8.14 -20.85
CA ILE A 19 -5.38 -6.94 -21.18
C ILE A 19 -6.47 -6.73 -20.13
N ARG A 20 -7.22 -7.77 -19.77
CA ARG A 20 -8.28 -7.68 -18.77
C ARG A 20 -7.72 -7.22 -17.43
N ASN A 21 -6.61 -7.80 -16.98
CA ASN A 21 -6.00 -7.45 -15.70
C ASN A 21 -5.42 -6.03 -15.70
N SER A 22 -4.81 -5.62 -16.83
CA SER A 22 -4.34 -4.25 -17.01
C SER A 22 -5.49 -3.23 -17.06
N ALA A 23 -6.61 -3.59 -17.70
CA ALA A 23 -7.80 -2.75 -17.72
C ALA A 23 -8.41 -2.56 -16.32
N TRP A 24 -8.48 -3.61 -15.51
CA TRP A 24 -8.92 -3.51 -14.11
C TRP A 24 -8.04 -2.56 -13.31
N LEU A 25 -6.72 -2.71 -13.38
CA LEU A 25 -5.79 -1.85 -12.65
C LEU A 25 -5.77 -0.42 -13.19
N GLY A 26 -5.80 -0.25 -14.50
CA GLY A 26 -5.81 1.06 -15.14
C GLY A 26 -7.08 1.86 -14.81
N SER A 27 -8.25 1.23 -14.93
CA SER A 27 -9.52 1.89 -14.58
C SER A 27 -9.60 2.25 -13.09
N SER A 28 -9.13 1.36 -12.20
CA SER A 28 -9.11 1.68 -10.77
C SER A 28 -8.19 2.85 -10.43
N ASN A 29 -7.06 3.01 -11.12
CA ASN A 29 -6.15 4.15 -10.94
C ASN A 29 -6.81 5.47 -11.37
N VAL A 30 -7.51 5.49 -12.51
CA VAL A 30 -8.24 6.68 -12.98
C VAL A 30 -9.34 7.06 -11.99
N VAL A 31 -10.16 6.10 -11.57
CA VAL A 31 -11.22 6.33 -10.56
C VAL A 31 -10.62 6.84 -9.26
N SER A 32 -9.52 6.24 -8.80
CA SER A 32 -8.84 6.64 -7.58
C SER A 32 -8.29 8.07 -7.65
N ALA A 33 -7.75 8.48 -8.81
CA ALA A 33 -7.27 9.84 -9.02
C ALA A 33 -8.41 10.87 -8.96
N LEU A 34 -9.53 10.59 -9.64
CA LEU A 34 -10.71 11.49 -9.63
C LEU A 34 -11.30 11.62 -8.21
N LEU A 35 -11.46 10.50 -7.50
CA LEU A 35 -11.92 10.50 -6.11
C LEU A 35 -10.93 11.20 -5.17
N GLY A 36 -9.64 11.05 -5.42
CA GLY A 36 -8.59 11.77 -4.69
C GLY A 36 -8.69 13.28 -4.86
N LEU A 37 -8.90 13.75 -6.10
CA LEU A 37 -9.10 15.18 -6.38
C LEU A 37 -10.39 15.73 -5.71
N LEU A 38 -11.46 14.94 -5.71
CA LEU A 38 -12.70 15.32 -5.01
C LEU A 38 -12.45 15.48 -3.51
N ALA A 39 -11.78 14.48 -2.88
CA ALA A 39 -11.45 14.54 -1.47
C ALA A 39 -10.59 15.76 -1.11
N LEU A 40 -9.57 16.05 -1.92
CA LEU A 40 -8.70 17.21 -1.74
C LEU A 40 -9.46 18.53 -1.93
N SER A 41 -10.35 18.62 -2.91
CA SER A 41 -11.17 19.80 -3.16
C SER A 41 -12.12 20.09 -1.97
N CYS A 42 -12.79 19.07 -1.43
CA CYS A 42 -13.63 19.23 -0.24
C CYS A 42 -12.80 19.63 0.99
N ALA A 43 -11.63 19.03 1.17
CA ALA A 43 -10.73 19.36 2.28
C ALA A 43 -10.21 20.80 2.19
N GLY A 44 -9.82 21.26 0.98
CA GLY A 44 -9.36 22.62 0.77
C GLY A 44 -10.44 23.70 0.96
N LYS A 45 -11.73 23.33 0.79
CA LYS A 45 -12.86 24.23 1.06
C LYS A 45 -13.36 24.19 2.49
N GLY A 46 -13.22 23.03 3.17
CA GLY A 46 -13.71 22.80 4.53
C GLY A 46 -12.71 23.07 5.63
N MET A 47 -11.47 23.45 5.31
CA MET A 47 -10.41 23.72 6.28
C MET A 47 -9.59 24.94 5.89
N THR A 48 -8.92 25.55 6.89
CA THR A 48 -7.92 26.58 6.61
C THR A 48 -6.69 25.96 5.91
N PRO A 49 -5.95 26.71 5.10
CA PRO A 49 -4.73 26.22 4.44
C PRO A 49 -3.71 25.61 5.43
N ALA A 50 -3.58 26.18 6.62
CA ALA A 50 -2.68 25.68 7.66
C ALA A 50 -3.12 24.30 8.17
N MET A 51 -4.40 24.09 8.49
CA MET A 51 -4.96 22.79 8.92
C MET A 51 -4.83 21.74 7.83
N PHE A 52 -5.09 22.11 6.58
CA PHE A 52 -4.90 21.22 5.43
C PHE A 52 -3.44 20.79 5.29
N GLY A 53 -2.51 21.75 5.41
CA GLY A 53 -1.08 21.47 5.38
C GLY A 53 -0.65 20.48 6.47
N VAL A 54 -1.11 20.67 7.71
CA VAL A 54 -0.84 19.73 8.82
C VAL A 54 -1.33 18.33 8.48
N LEU A 55 -2.56 18.16 8.00
CA LEU A 55 -3.12 16.85 7.66
C LEU A 55 -2.31 16.13 6.56
N VAL A 56 -1.89 16.88 5.54
CA VAL A 56 -1.05 16.36 4.45
C VAL A 56 0.33 15.96 4.96
N ILE A 57 0.97 16.80 5.79
CA ILE A 57 2.29 16.50 6.37
C ILE A 57 2.23 15.24 7.24
N VAL A 58 1.26 15.14 8.15
CA VAL A 58 1.08 13.99 9.03
C VAL A 58 0.86 12.70 8.25
N GLN A 59 0.02 12.73 7.22
CA GLN A 59 -0.21 11.57 6.36
C GLN A 59 1.05 11.20 5.55
N SER A 60 1.74 12.19 5.00
CA SER A 60 2.96 11.97 4.23
C SER A 60 4.07 11.41 5.10
N TYR A 61 4.18 11.87 6.34
CA TYR A 61 5.12 11.34 7.32
C TYR A 61 4.88 9.84 7.58
N ALA A 62 3.65 9.46 7.99
CA ALA A 62 3.32 8.05 8.23
C ALA A 62 3.53 7.18 6.99
N LYS A 63 3.18 7.70 5.80
CA LYS A 63 3.41 7.01 4.53
C LYS A 63 4.89 6.85 4.24
N SER A 64 5.71 7.85 4.44
CA SER A 64 7.17 7.78 4.21
C SER A 64 7.82 6.73 5.11
N ILE A 65 7.52 6.75 6.40
CA ILE A 65 7.99 5.71 7.33
C ILE A 65 7.57 4.31 6.87
N SER A 66 6.30 4.15 6.47
CA SER A 66 5.81 2.89 5.92
C SER A 66 6.60 2.44 4.68
N ASP A 67 6.86 3.36 3.75
CA ASP A 67 7.52 3.05 2.48
C ASP A 67 9.01 2.70 2.66
N PHE A 68 9.67 3.26 3.67
CA PHE A 68 11.06 2.94 3.99
C PHE A 68 11.25 1.57 4.67
N ILE A 69 10.33 1.20 5.57
CA ILE A 69 10.54 0.04 6.44
C ILE A 69 9.87 -1.22 5.88
N LYS A 70 8.79 -1.09 5.07
CA LYS A 70 8.08 -2.24 4.53
C LYS A 70 8.91 -3.04 3.55
N PHE A 71 8.86 -4.36 3.68
CA PHE A 71 9.40 -5.27 2.68
C PHE A 71 8.45 -5.43 1.49
N GLN A 72 9.04 -5.74 0.30
CA GLN A 72 8.27 -6.02 -0.92
C GLN A 72 7.79 -7.49 -0.95
N THR A 73 7.13 -7.94 0.11
CA THR A 73 6.72 -9.32 0.31
C THR A 73 5.78 -9.84 -0.77
N TRP A 74 5.05 -8.96 -1.47
CA TRP A 74 4.23 -9.36 -2.61
C TRP A 74 5.03 -10.01 -3.73
N GLN A 75 6.27 -9.54 -3.96
CA GLN A 75 7.15 -10.13 -4.97
C GLN A 75 7.56 -11.55 -4.58
N LEU A 76 7.85 -11.77 -3.29
CA LEU A 76 8.17 -13.09 -2.76
C LEU A 76 6.99 -14.05 -2.92
N VAL A 77 5.76 -13.61 -2.59
CA VAL A 77 4.57 -14.44 -2.75
C VAL A 77 4.33 -14.78 -4.24
N VAL A 78 4.52 -13.85 -5.16
CA VAL A 78 4.40 -14.13 -6.59
C VAL A 78 5.50 -15.06 -7.07
N GLN A 79 6.77 -14.80 -6.70
CA GLN A 79 7.94 -15.56 -7.18
C GLN A 79 7.94 -17.01 -6.72
N TYR A 80 7.62 -17.26 -5.45
CA TYR A 80 7.68 -18.61 -4.86
C TYR A 80 6.29 -19.24 -4.66
N GLY A 81 5.25 -18.42 -4.49
CA GLY A 81 3.89 -18.91 -4.25
C GLY A 81 3.20 -19.35 -5.54
N THR A 82 3.34 -18.61 -6.66
CA THR A 82 2.71 -19.01 -7.92
C THR A 82 3.16 -20.39 -8.40
N PRO A 83 4.48 -20.72 -8.43
CA PRO A 83 4.92 -22.08 -8.77
C PRO A 83 4.41 -23.15 -7.79
N ALA A 84 4.31 -22.82 -6.48
CA ALA A 84 3.78 -23.74 -5.50
C ALA A 84 2.30 -24.10 -5.77
N LEU A 85 1.49 -23.11 -6.18
CA LEU A 85 0.10 -23.33 -6.59
C LEU A 85 -0.01 -24.14 -7.88
N THR A 86 0.83 -23.83 -8.89
CA THR A 86 0.84 -24.54 -10.18
C THR A 86 1.22 -26.02 -10.00
N ASN A 87 2.16 -26.31 -9.08
CA ASN A 87 2.61 -27.65 -8.75
C ASN A 87 1.71 -28.37 -7.73
N ASN A 88 0.52 -27.84 -7.43
CA ASN A 88 -0.40 -28.39 -6.43
C ASN A 88 0.25 -28.66 -5.05
N ASN A 89 1.15 -27.78 -4.62
CA ASN A 89 1.79 -27.88 -3.30
C ASN A 89 1.28 -26.79 -2.33
N PRO A 90 0.11 -26.99 -1.70
CA PRO A 90 -0.48 -26.01 -0.80
C PRO A 90 0.35 -25.79 0.46
N GLN A 91 1.16 -26.77 0.87
CA GLN A 91 2.03 -26.65 2.03
C GLN A 91 3.16 -25.63 1.77
N GLN A 92 3.81 -25.71 0.61
CA GLN A 92 4.84 -24.74 0.21
C GLN A 92 4.24 -23.34 0.08
N PHE A 93 3.05 -23.22 -0.51
CA PHE A 93 2.35 -21.94 -0.61
C PHE A 93 2.06 -21.35 0.77
N ARG A 94 1.58 -22.16 1.74
CA ARG A 94 1.38 -21.72 3.12
C ARG A 94 2.66 -21.19 3.77
N ASN A 95 3.77 -21.88 3.59
CA ASN A 95 5.05 -21.44 4.14
C ASN A 95 5.47 -20.09 3.56
N VAL A 96 5.29 -19.87 2.24
CA VAL A 96 5.56 -18.58 1.59
C VAL A 96 4.69 -17.47 2.16
N VAL A 97 3.39 -17.70 2.29
CA VAL A 97 2.45 -16.72 2.84
C VAL A 97 2.75 -16.44 4.32
N SER A 98 3.03 -17.47 5.12
CA SER A 98 3.37 -17.33 6.55
C SER A 98 4.66 -16.54 6.76
N PHE A 99 5.69 -16.78 5.96
CA PHE A 99 6.93 -16.00 5.99
C PHE A 99 6.70 -14.54 5.61
N SER A 100 5.98 -14.30 4.50
CA SER A 100 5.64 -12.95 4.05
C SER A 100 4.80 -12.18 5.07
N PHE A 101 3.79 -12.84 5.65
CA PHE A 101 2.95 -12.29 6.70
C PHE A 101 3.77 -11.91 7.94
N SER A 102 4.67 -12.80 8.38
CA SER A 102 5.54 -12.54 9.53
C SER A 102 6.44 -11.32 9.29
N LEU A 103 6.98 -11.18 8.07
CA LEU A 103 7.77 -10.00 7.68
C LEU A 103 6.93 -8.72 7.69
N ASP A 104 5.71 -8.75 7.16
CA ASP A 104 4.81 -7.58 7.16
C ASP A 104 4.46 -7.15 8.59
N ILE A 105 4.21 -8.10 9.52
CA ILE A 105 3.91 -7.80 10.92
C ILE A 105 5.13 -7.22 11.63
N VAL A 106 6.31 -7.86 11.49
CA VAL A 106 7.54 -7.39 12.14
C VAL A 106 7.94 -6.01 11.59
N SER A 107 7.96 -5.83 10.28
CA SER A 107 8.29 -4.54 9.68
C SER A 107 7.27 -3.46 10.03
N GLY A 108 5.98 -3.81 10.10
CA GLY A 108 4.93 -2.89 10.53
C GLY A 108 5.10 -2.45 11.98
N ALA A 109 5.43 -3.36 12.89
CA ALA A 109 5.70 -3.05 14.30
C ALA A 109 6.95 -2.16 14.44
N VAL A 110 8.04 -2.49 13.74
CA VAL A 110 9.26 -1.67 13.72
C VAL A 110 8.96 -0.28 13.15
N ALA A 111 8.13 -0.18 12.12
CA ALA A 111 7.75 1.09 11.50
C ALA A 111 6.89 1.96 12.44
N ILE A 112 5.97 1.39 13.21
CA ILE A 112 5.20 2.14 14.21
C ILE A 112 6.14 2.69 15.29
N VAL A 113 6.96 1.80 15.89
CA VAL A 113 7.88 2.19 16.97
C VAL A 113 8.90 3.21 16.46
N GLY A 114 9.52 2.95 15.32
CA GLY A 114 10.48 3.85 14.69
C GLY A 114 9.86 5.19 14.28
N GLY A 115 8.65 5.16 13.71
CA GLY A 115 7.92 6.37 13.35
C GLY A 115 7.61 7.24 14.56
N ILE A 116 7.12 6.66 15.65
CA ILE A 116 6.85 7.40 16.89
C ILE A 116 8.15 7.91 17.52
N ALA A 117 9.21 7.09 17.55
CA ALA A 117 10.49 7.47 18.15
C ALA A 117 11.22 8.58 17.37
N LEU A 118 10.99 8.70 16.06
CA LEU A 118 11.58 9.76 15.23
C LEU A 118 10.81 11.09 15.31
N LEU A 119 9.54 11.08 15.74
CA LEU A 119 8.72 12.29 15.83
C LEU A 119 9.36 13.42 16.64
N PRO A 120 9.91 13.21 17.86
CA PRO A 120 10.52 14.29 18.63
C PRO A 120 11.65 15.00 17.89
N PHE A 121 12.41 14.27 17.08
CA PHE A 121 13.54 14.83 16.32
C PHE A 121 13.10 15.60 15.07
N LEU A 122 11.98 15.21 14.47
CA LEU A 122 11.48 15.76 13.22
C LEU A 122 10.37 16.78 13.40
N SER A 123 9.69 16.81 14.55
CA SER A 123 8.53 17.69 14.80
C SER A 123 8.85 19.16 14.57
N HIS A 124 10.00 19.64 15.07
CA HIS A 124 10.44 21.01 14.86
C HIS A 124 10.67 21.34 13.38
N SER A 125 11.33 20.42 12.64
CA SER A 125 11.61 20.60 11.21
C SER A 125 10.35 20.53 10.34
N LEU A 126 9.33 19.78 10.80
CA LEU A 126 8.03 19.64 10.14
C LEU A 126 7.04 20.74 10.55
N GLY A 127 7.40 21.63 11.48
CA GLY A 127 6.53 22.69 11.99
C GLY A 127 5.29 22.14 12.73
N LEU A 128 5.42 20.98 13.40
CA LEU A 128 4.34 20.37 14.16
C LEU A 128 4.29 20.97 15.55
N ASP A 129 3.13 21.50 15.93
CA ASP A 129 2.79 21.86 17.31
C ASP A 129 2.40 20.61 18.13
N ASP A 130 2.18 20.77 19.43
CA ASP A 130 1.86 19.65 20.31
C ASP A 130 0.64 18.86 19.87
N GLN A 131 -0.37 19.51 19.32
CA GLN A 131 -1.58 18.85 18.85
C GLN A 131 -1.32 18.03 17.58
N SER A 132 -0.58 18.59 16.63
CA SER A 132 -0.18 17.92 15.39
C SER A 132 0.81 16.78 15.64
N PHE A 133 1.64 16.88 16.69
CA PHE A 133 2.52 15.79 17.12
C PHE A 133 1.73 14.53 17.50
N TRP A 134 0.70 14.68 18.36
CA TRP A 134 -0.15 13.55 18.73
C TRP A 134 -0.94 12.98 17.56
N LEU A 135 -1.35 13.85 16.64
CA LEU A 135 -2.00 13.42 15.40
C LEU A 135 -1.05 12.60 14.53
N ALA A 136 0.21 13.01 14.41
CA ALA A 136 1.23 12.24 13.66
C ALA A 136 1.49 10.88 14.33
N ALA A 137 1.58 10.82 15.66
CA ALA A 137 1.71 9.58 16.40
C ALA A 137 0.50 8.64 16.16
N LEU A 138 -0.72 9.19 16.16
CA LEU A 138 -1.94 8.44 15.84
C LEU A 138 -1.87 7.89 14.40
N TYR A 139 -1.43 8.68 13.43
CA TYR A 139 -1.32 8.22 12.04
C TYR A 139 -0.24 7.15 11.84
N CYS A 140 0.79 7.10 12.69
CA CYS A 140 1.76 6.00 12.67
C CYS A 140 1.10 4.63 12.95
N THR A 141 -0.01 4.57 13.68
CA THR A 141 -0.76 3.32 13.91
C THR A 141 -1.40 2.77 12.63
N LEU A 142 -1.56 3.58 11.58
CA LEU A 142 -2.06 3.16 10.27
C LEU A 142 -1.01 2.47 9.39
N ILE A 143 0.27 2.49 9.77
CA ILE A 143 1.35 1.96 8.94
C ILE A 143 1.11 0.51 8.52
N PRO A 144 0.66 -0.43 9.37
CA PRO A 144 0.34 -1.79 8.95
C PRO A 144 -0.78 -1.87 7.90
N SER A 145 -1.76 -0.97 7.99
CA SER A 145 -2.85 -0.87 7.00
C SER A 145 -2.37 -0.29 5.66
N MET A 146 -1.34 0.56 5.69
CA MET A 146 -0.72 1.12 4.48
C MET A 146 0.21 0.12 3.80
N ALA A 147 0.81 -0.82 4.56
CA ALA A 147 1.81 -1.78 4.11
C ALA A 147 1.21 -3.15 3.72
N SER A 148 0.07 -3.19 3.04
CA SER A 148 -0.64 -4.43 2.65
C SER A 148 0.07 -5.18 1.51
N SER A 149 1.33 -5.60 1.71
CA SER A 149 2.16 -6.22 0.68
C SER A 149 1.81 -7.70 0.48
N THR A 150 1.77 -8.50 1.53
CA THR A 150 1.41 -9.93 1.46
C THR A 150 0.03 -10.17 0.84
N PRO A 151 -1.06 -9.47 1.23
CA PRO A 151 -2.37 -9.65 0.59
C PRO A 151 -2.35 -9.36 -0.92
N THR A 152 -1.60 -8.33 -1.34
CA THR A 152 -1.39 -8.02 -2.75
C THR A 152 -0.74 -9.18 -3.50
N GLY A 153 0.29 -9.79 -2.91
CA GLY A 153 0.98 -10.95 -3.47
C GLY A 153 0.06 -12.15 -3.61
N ILE A 154 -0.74 -12.45 -2.57
CA ILE A 154 -1.71 -13.55 -2.59
C ILE A 154 -2.71 -13.36 -3.74
N LEU A 155 -3.35 -12.19 -3.83
CA LEU A 155 -4.35 -11.93 -4.88
C LEU A 155 -3.75 -11.97 -6.29
N ARG A 156 -2.49 -11.53 -6.47
CA ARG A 156 -1.77 -11.66 -7.74
C ARG A 156 -1.46 -13.13 -8.07
N ALA A 157 -0.98 -13.91 -7.10
CA ALA A 157 -0.65 -15.31 -7.29
C ALA A 157 -1.88 -16.17 -7.67
N VAL A 158 -3.08 -15.75 -7.25
CA VAL A 158 -4.35 -16.41 -7.57
C VAL A 158 -5.13 -15.76 -8.71
N ASP A 159 -4.52 -14.81 -9.44
CA ASP A 159 -5.08 -14.08 -10.60
C ASP A 159 -6.38 -13.32 -10.30
N ARG A 160 -6.49 -12.74 -9.09
CA ARG A 160 -7.65 -11.95 -8.66
C ARG A 160 -7.35 -10.44 -8.72
N PHE A 161 -7.00 -9.94 -9.91
CA PHE A 161 -6.75 -8.53 -10.16
C PHE A 161 -8.02 -7.67 -10.03
N ASP A 162 -9.20 -8.27 -10.22
CA ASP A 162 -10.49 -7.66 -9.93
C ASP A 162 -10.59 -7.19 -8.47
N LEU A 163 -10.20 -8.03 -7.51
CA LEU A 163 -10.23 -7.68 -6.09
C LEU A 163 -9.17 -6.62 -5.73
N ILE A 164 -8.02 -6.65 -6.40
CA ILE A 164 -7.01 -5.62 -6.25
C ILE A 164 -7.54 -4.27 -6.72
N ALA A 165 -8.19 -4.23 -7.89
CA ALA A 165 -8.78 -3.02 -8.45
C ALA A 165 -9.89 -2.45 -7.55
N VAL A 166 -10.78 -3.28 -7.06
CA VAL A 166 -11.84 -2.88 -6.11
C VAL A 166 -11.23 -2.27 -4.85
N GLN A 167 -10.22 -2.90 -4.27
CA GLN A 167 -9.57 -2.40 -3.06
C GLN A 167 -8.85 -1.08 -3.31
N GLN A 168 -8.15 -0.93 -4.44
CA GLN A 168 -7.47 0.31 -4.81
C GLN A 168 -8.45 1.48 -4.92
N ALA A 169 -9.66 1.25 -5.41
CA ALA A 169 -10.71 2.27 -5.50
C ALA A 169 -11.43 2.52 -4.17
N THR A 170 -11.52 1.53 -3.29
CA THR A 170 -12.27 1.62 -2.02
C THR A 170 -11.71 2.69 -1.10
N LYS A 171 -10.38 2.74 -0.93
CA LYS A 171 -9.74 3.73 -0.05
C LYS A 171 -9.99 5.18 -0.51
N PRO A 172 -9.73 5.57 -1.78
CA PRO A 172 -10.09 6.89 -2.29
C PRO A 172 -11.59 7.18 -2.22
N PHE A 173 -12.44 6.17 -2.45
CA PHE A 173 -13.89 6.31 -2.36
C PHE A 173 -14.32 6.67 -0.94
N LEU A 174 -13.90 5.91 0.07
CA LEU A 174 -14.22 6.19 1.47
C LEU A 174 -13.68 7.56 1.92
N ARG A 175 -12.48 7.91 1.45
CA ARG A 175 -11.89 9.21 1.71
C ARG A 175 -12.71 10.34 1.10
N ALA A 176 -13.11 10.21 -0.16
CA ALA A 176 -13.95 11.20 -0.85
C ALA A 176 -15.32 11.31 -0.18
N ALA A 177 -16.00 10.19 0.06
CA ALA A 177 -17.30 10.19 0.73
C ALA A 177 -17.23 10.83 2.11
N GLY A 178 -16.24 10.44 2.93
CA GLY A 178 -16.03 11.02 4.25
C GLY A 178 -15.68 12.52 4.20
N SER A 179 -14.88 12.95 3.19
CA SER A 179 -14.54 14.37 3.00
C SER A 179 -15.75 15.19 2.57
N VAL A 180 -16.63 14.64 1.72
CA VAL A 180 -17.90 15.28 1.34
C VAL A 180 -18.82 15.45 2.56
N VAL A 181 -18.96 14.39 3.35
CA VAL A 181 -19.76 14.44 4.60
C VAL A 181 -19.18 15.46 5.57
N ALA A 182 -17.86 15.44 5.80
CA ALA A 182 -17.20 16.39 6.70
C ALA A 182 -17.38 17.84 6.25
N TRP A 183 -17.32 18.09 4.94
CA TRP A 183 -17.56 19.42 4.36
C TRP A 183 -19.01 19.84 4.44
N TYR A 184 -19.94 18.94 4.11
CA TYR A 184 -21.38 19.26 4.07
C TYR A 184 -21.98 19.57 5.45
N PHE A 185 -21.54 18.83 6.48
CA PHE A 185 -21.99 19.00 7.86
C PHE A 185 -21.10 19.94 8.69
N ASP A 186 -20.10 20.55 8.08
CA ASP A 186 -19.14 21.46 8.72
C ASP A 186 -18.47 20.88 9.98
N PHE A 187 -18.03 19.61 9.88
CA PHE A 187 -17.34 18.95 11.00
C PHE A 187 -15.91 19.47 11.23
N GLY A 188 -15.47 20.46 10.46
CA GLY A 188 -14.17 21.09 10.59
C GLY A 188 -13.00 20.10 10.43
N PHE A 189 -11.85 20.46 11.00
CA PHE A 189 -10.61 19.68 10.89
C PHE A 189 -10.76 18.22 11.35
N ALA A 190 -11.43 17.99 12.49
CA ALA A 190 -11.59 16.66 13.06
C ALA A 190 -12.34 15.70 12.13
N GLY A 191 -13.38 16.18 11.43
CA GLY A 191 -14.12 15.38 10.46
C GLY A 191 -13.25 14.85 9.33
N PHE A 192 -12.38 15.69 8.78
CA PHE A 192 -11.43 15.27 7.73
C PHE A 192 -10.37 14.31 8.26
N VAL A 193 -9.83 14.56 9.46
CA VAL A 193 -8.87 13.65 10.10
C VAL A 193 -9.47 12.27 10.24
N ILE A 194 -10.69 12.16 10.78
CA ILE A 194 -11.38 10.89 10.97
C ILE A 194 -11.67 10.23 9.62
N ALA A 195 -12.17 10.98 8.63
CA ALA A 195 -12.46 10.45 7.30
C ALA A 195 -11.22 9.83 6.64
N TRP A 196 -10.08 10.50 6.73
CA TRP A 196 -8.82 10.02 6.17
C TRP A 196 -8.24 8.86 6.95
N TYR A 197 -8.34 8.89 8.27
CA TYR A 197 -7.90 7.80 9.15
C TYR A 197 -8.71 6.52 8.87
N VAL A 198 -10.04 6.61 8.92
CA VAL A 198 -10.94 5.47 8.69
C VAL A 198 -10.78 4.91 7.28
N SER A 199 -10.64 5.75 6.25
CA SER A 199 -10.44 5.29 4.88
C SER A 199 -9.15 4.44 4.73
N ASN A 200 -8.07 4.81 5.41
CA ASN A 200 -6.83 4.04 5.43
C ASN A 200 -7.00 2.71 6.17
N LEU A 201 -7.63 2.74 7.33
CA LEU A 201 -7.86 1.55 8.16
C LEU A 201 -8.74 0.54 7.43
N VAL A 202 -9.90 0.97 6.92
CA VAL A 202 -10.85 0.11 6.20
C VAL A 202 -10.23 -0.41 4.90
N GLY A 203 -9.55 0.44 4.14
CA GLY A 203 -8.87 0.02 2.91
C GLY A 203 -7.82 -1.06 3.15
N GLY A 204 -7.01 -0.92 4.22
CA GLY A 204 -6.01 -1.93 4.58
C GLY A 204 -6.62 -3.25 5.08
N THR A 205 -7.58 -3.18 6.00
CA THR A 205 -8.25 -4.38 6.56
C THR A 205 -9.04 -5.13 5.49
N MET A 206 -9.66 -4.44 4.54
CA MET A 206 -10.37 -5.04 3.41
C MET A 206 -9.44 -5.88 2.52
N TYR A 207 -8.18 -5.47 2.34
CA TYR A 207 -7.20 -6.24 1.59
C TYR A 207 -6.90 -7.59 2.24
N TRP A 208 -6.68 -7.58 3.57
CA TRP A 208 -6.49 -8.80 4.33
C TRP A 208 -7.71 -9.70 4.30
N TRP A 209 -8.91 -9.13 4.36
CA TRP A 209 -10.16 -9.87 4.26
C TRP A 209 -10.33 -10.56 2.89
N PHE A 210 -10.03 -9.85 1.78
CA PHE A 210 -10.08 -10.44 0.45
C PHE A 210 -9.09 -11.59 0.31
N ALA A 211 -7.85 -11.40 0.75
CA ALA A 211 -6.83 -12.44 0.70
C ALA A 211 -7.24 -13.66 1.54
N ALA A 212 -7.70 -13.45 2.77
CA ALA A 212 -8.15 -14.53 3.64
C ALA A 212 -9.36 -15.29 3.05
N ARG A 213 -10.34 -14.57 2.48
CA ARG A 213 -11.50 -15.16 1.81
C ARG A 213 -11.09 -16.04 0.63
N GLU A 214 -10.14 -15.56 -0.19
CA GLU A 214 -9.70 -16.29 -1.37
C GLU A 214 -8.88 -17.54 -1.01
N LEU A 215 -8.06 -17.47 0.03
CA LEU A 215 -7.35 -18.63 0.57
C LEU A 215 -8.32 -19.70 1.12
N ARG A 216 -9.35 -19.27 1.86
CA ARG A 216 -10.40 -20.19 2.37
C ARG A 216 -11.15 -20.89 1.23
N ARG A 217 -11.47 -20.18 0.14
CA ARG A 217 -12.13 -20.75 -1.05
C ARG A 217 -11.29 -21.83 -1.73
N ARG A 218 -9.97 -21.76 -1.59
CA ARG A 218 -9.02 -22.74 -2.13
C ARG A 218 -8.61 -23.81 -1.13
N ASN A 219 -9.29 -23.91 0.02
CA ASN A 219 -8.98 -24.84 1.12
C ASN A 219 -7.56 -24.67 1.69
N ILE A 220 -6.97 -23.49 1.57
CA ILE A 220 -5.66 -23.16 2.14
C ILE A 220 -5.90 -22.51 3.51
N HIS A 221 -5.95 -23.34 4.54
CA HIS A 221 -6.16 -22.89 5.91
C HIS A 221 -4.84 -22.62 6.64
N ASN A 222 -4.88 -21.79 7.69
CA ASN A 222 -3.74 -21.51 8.57
C ASN A 222 -2.50 -20.93 7.83
N ALA A 223 -2.70 -20.14 6.77
CA ALA A 223 -1.62 -19.51 6.04
C ALA A 223 -1.03 -18.27 6.77
N PHE A 224 -1.82 -17.60 7.63
CA PHE A 224 -1.39 -16.45 8.42
C PHE A 224 -0.88 -16.88 9.80
N LYS A 225 0.28 -17.53 9.83
CA LYS A 225 0.98 -17.89 11.06
C LYS A 225 2.24 -17.05 11.21
N LEU A 226 2.55 -16.65 12.45
CA LEU A 226 3.79 -15.95 12.78
C LEU A 226 4.92 -16.96 12.97
N ASN A 227 5.52 -17.41 11.87
CA ASN A 227 6.62 -18.41 11.85
C ASN A 227 7.73 -17.97 10.91
N LEU A 228 8.39 -16.84 11.23
CA LEU A 228 9.38 -16.22 10.37
C LEU A 228 10.55 -17.15 10.01
N PHE A 229 11.20 -17.72 11.02
CA PHE A 229 12.41 -18.52 10.82
C PHE A 229 12.12 -19.93 10.32
N GLU A 230 11.07 -20.56 10.83
CA GLU A 230 10.67 -21.91 10.41
C GLU A 230 10.22 -21.90 8.94
N SER A 231 9.36 -20.96 8.57
CA SER A 231 8.87 -20.86 7.19
C SER A 231 9.97 -20.51 6.20
N ALA A 232 10.96 -19.69 6.61
CA ALA A 232 12.11 -19.34 5.78
C ALA A 232 12.96 -20.55 5.38
N ARG A 233 13.08 -21.56 6.25
CA ARG A 233 13.88 -22.78 5.98
C ARG A 233 13.35 -23.57 4.79
N TYR A 234 12.05 -23.50 4.53
CA TYR A 234 11.40 -24.20 3.41
C TYR A 234 11.48 -23.44 2.08
N ILE A 235 12.01 -22.21 2.08
CA ILE A 235 12.09 -21.35 0.88
C ILE A 235 13.55 -21.05 0.60
N LYS A 236 14.15 -21.79 -0.35
CA LYS A 236 15.57 -21.58 -0.72
C LYS A 236 15.78 -20.14 -1.22
N GLY A 237 16.70 -19.42 -0.61
CA GLY A 237 17.05 -18.06 -1.00
C GLY A 237 16.05 -16.98 -0.57
N ALA A 238 15.06 -17.26 0.30
CA ALA A 238 14.06 -16.31 0.74
C ALA A 238 14.67 -15.01 1.29
N TRP A 239 15.64 -15.11 2.18
CA TRP A 239 16.30 -13.95 2.78
C TRP A 239 17.09 -13.13 1.75
N SER A 240 17.85 -13.78 0.87
CA SER A 240 18.59 -13.09 -0.19
C SER A 240 17.63 -12.36 -1.13
N PHE A 241 16.52 -12.99 -1.50
CA PHE A 241 15.49 -12.38 -2.36
C PHE A 241 14.84 -11.17 -1.69
N VAL A 242 14.42 -11.30 -0.44
CA VAL A 242 13.76 -10.21 0.32
C VAL A 242 14.70 -9.03 0.48
N TRP A 243 15.96 -9.25 0.84
CA TRP A 243 16.93 -8.16 0.99
C TRP A 243 17.27 -7.50 -0.35
N SER A 244 17.50 -8.27 -1.41
CA SER A 244 17.80 -7.70 -2.73
C SER A 244 16.63 -6.87 -3.29
N THR A 245 15.40 -7.35 -3.14
CA THR A 245 14.21 -6.62 -3.59
C THR A 245 13.94 -5.38 -2.74
N ASN A 246 14.23 -5.45 -1.44
CA ASN A 246 14.07 -4.29 -0.56
C ASN A 246 15.11 -3.20 -0.86
N ILE A 247 16.39 -3.57 -1.02
CA ILE A 247 17.45 -2.63 -1.41
C ILE A 247 17.11 -1.96 -2.75
N ALA A 248 16.70 -2.75 -3.75
CA ALA A 248 16.31 -2.22 -5.05
C ALA A 248 15.14 -1.21 -4.94
N HIS A 249 14.13 -1.53 -4.12
CA HIS A 249 13.01 -0.63 -3.86
C HIS A 249 13.44 0.63 -3.11
N SER A 250 14.30 0.51 -2.11
CA SER A 250 14.82 1.65 -1.34
C SER A 250 15.61 2.61 -2.23
N ILE A 251 16.45 2.09 -3.13
CA ILE A 251 17.19 2.89 -4.11
C ILE A 251 16.23 3.61 -5.06
N TRP A 252 15.21 2.90 -5.57
CA TRP A 252 14.19 3.50 -6.44
C TRP A 252 13.38 4.58 -5.73
N SER A 253 12.97 4.35 -4.49
CA SER A 253 12.25 5.31 -3.66
C SER A 253 13.10 6.54 -3.34
N ALA A 254 14.37 6.34 -2.96
CA ALA A 254 15.30 7.41 -2.72
C ALA A 254 15.50 8.29 -3.96
N ARG A 255 15.66 7.66 -5.15
CA ARG A 255 15.78 8.40 -6.40
C ARG A 255 14.57 9.30 -6.66
N ASN A 256 13.35 8.80 -6.44
CA ASN A 256 12.14 9.58 -6.65
C ASN A 256 12.00 10.73 -5.63
N SER A 257 12.35 10.49 -4.37
CA SER A 257 12.35 11.51 -3.33
C SER A 257 13.44 12.57 -3.56
N CYS A 258 14.65 12.15 -3.98
CA CYS A 258 15.71 13.08 -4.31
C CYS A 258 15.37 13.99 -5.49
N SER A 259 14.67 13.51 -6.52
CA SER A 259 14.28 14.37 -7.64
C SER A 259 13.35 15.51 -7.20
N THR A 260 12.39 15.24 -6.32
CA THR A 260 11.50 16.29 -5.78
C THR A 260 12.25 17.29 -4.91
N VAL A 261 13.18 16.81 -4.06
CA VAL A 261 14.02 17.67 -3.22
C VAL A 261 14.95 18.54 -4.07
N LEU A 262 15.59 17.96 -5.09
CA LEU A 262 16.47 18.71 -6.01
C LEU A 262 15.68 19.78 -6.77
N VAL A 263 14.48 19.49 -7.25
CA VAL A 263 13.62 20.51 -7.88
C VAL A 263 13.29 21.63 -6.90
N GLY A 264 12.96 21.32 -5.65
CA GLY A 264 12.69 22.31 -4.61
C GLY A 264 13.91 23.19 -4.26
N ILE A 265 15.13 22.59 -4.24
CA ILE A 265 16.38 23.31 -3.97
C ILE A 265 16.77 24.21 -5.15
N VAL A 266 16.63 23.72 -6.39
CA VAL A 266 17.10 24.42 -7.60
C VAL A 266 16.11 25.47 -8.07
N LEU A 267 14.81 25.17 -8.04
CA LEU A 267 13.74 26.02 -8.58
C LEU A 267 12.91 26.73 -7.50
N GLY A 268 13.21 26.49 -6.23
CA GLY A 268 12.50 27.03 -5.08
C GLY A 268 11.28 26.20 -4.65
N PRO A 269 10.82 26.41 -3.40
CA PRO A 269 9.74 25.59 -2.79
C PRO A 269 8.38 25.74 -3.49
N ALA A 270 8.18 26.76 -4.32
CA ALA A 270 6.96 26.94 -5.10
C ALA A 270 6.88 26.02 -6.35
N ALA A 271 8.01 25.41 -6.75
CA ALA A 271 8.10 24.54 -7.92
C ALA A 271 8.17 23.03 -7.56
N ALA A 272 8.30 22.70 -6.27
CA ALA A 272 8.31 21.35 -5.76
C ALA A 272 6.90 20.90 -5.36
#